data_11a952b28a76ef64986b233afeefdbe4
#
_entry.id   11a952b28a76ef64986b233afeefdbe4
#
_cell.length_a   1.000
_cell.length_b   1.000
_cell.length_c   1.000
_cell.angle_alpha   90.00
_cell.angle_beta   90.00
_cell.angle_gamma   90.00
#
_symmetry.space_group_name_H-M   'P 1'
#
loop_
_entity.id
_entity.type
_entity.pdbx_description
1 polymer ?
#
loop_
_entity_poly.entity_id
_entity_poly.type
_entity_poly.pdbx_seq_one_letter_code
_entity_poly.pdbx_strand_id
1 'polypeptide(L)'
;MIKTKITEMFGIEHPVIQGGMHYVGFAEMASAVANAGGLGIITGLTQKTPDDLAKEIAKCHEMTDKPFGVNLTFLPGFQEPDYPGYIKAIVEGGVKIVETAGRSPEAYMPDLKGAGIKVIHKCTSVRHSLKAEKIGCDAVSVDGFECGGHPGEDDIPNMILLPRAAEELSIPFVASGGMGNGQQLAAALSMGADGIN
;
A
#
# COMPACT_ATOMS: atom_id res chain seq x y z
N MET A 1 -14.65 5.61 16.43
CA MET A 1 -13.65 5.72 15.34
C MET A 1 -12.28 5.50 15.96
N ILE A 2 -11.51 4.56 15.47
CA ILE A 2 -10.14 4.27 15.97
C ILE A 2 -9.18 5.18 15.22
N LYS A 3 -8.53 6.11 15.92
CA LYS A 3 -7.50 6.99 15.35
C LYS A 3 -6.14 6.35 15.50
N THR A 4 -5.38 6.26 14.41
CA THR A 4 -4.01 5.77 14.36
C THR A 4 -3.17 6.69 13.46
N LYS A 5 -1.85 6.52 13.48
CA LYS A 5 -0.97 7.28 12.58
C LYS A 5 -1.33 7.08 11.10
N ILE A 6 -1.80 5.89 10.72
CA ILE A 6 -2.24 5.58 9.35
C ILE A 6 -3.53 6.34 9.00
N THR A 7 -4.54 6.39 9.89
CA THR A 7 -5.77 7.14 9.61
C THR A 7 -5.50 8.63 9.45
N GLU A 8 -4.62 9.18 10.26
CA GLU A 8 -4.24 10.60 10.19
C GLU A 8 -3.40 10.91 8.94
N MET A 9 -2.45 10.01 8.61
CA MET A 9 -1.55 10.20 7.46
C MET A 9 -2.30 10.18 6.12
N PHE A 10 -3.26 9.24 5.96
CA PHE A 10 -3.97 9.03 4.71
C PHE A 10 -5.33 9.73 4.65
N GLY A 11 -5.79 10.33 5.75
CA GLY A 11 -7.09 11.02 5.82
C GLY A 11 -8.29 10.06 5.72
N ILE A 12 -8.16 8.84 6.23
CA ILE A 12 -9.19 7.79 6.22
C ILE A 12 -9.86 7.63 7.59
N GLU A 13 -11.09 7.10 7.61
CA GLU A 13 -11.89 6.97 8.83
C GLU A 13 -11.51 5.72 9.64
N HIS A 14 -11.16 4.63 8.95
CA HIS A 14 -10.85 3.33 9.52
C HIS A 14 -9.44 2.90 9.14
N PRO A 15 -8.65 2.31 10.05
CA PRO A 15 -7.28 1.87 9.78
C PRO A 15 -7.26 0.55 8.97
N VAL A 16 -7.95 0.57 7.83
CA VAL A 16 -8.11 -0.60 6.95
C VAL A 16 -7.74 -0.18 5.52
N ILE A 17 -6.81 -0.91 4.94
CA ILE A 17 -6.36 -0.73 3.57
C ILE A 17 -6.80 -1.95 2.75
N GLN A 18 -7.33 -1.74 1.56
CA GLN A 18 -7.42 -2.77 0.54
C GLN A 18 -6.23 -2.57 -0.39
N GLY A 19 -5.21 -3.40 -0.24
CA GLY A 19 -3.99 -3.33 -1.03
C GLY A 19 -4.19 -3.71 -2.50
N GLY A 20 -3.16 -3.49 -3.30
CA GLY A 20 -3.18 -3.84 -4.72
C GLY A 20 -3.42 -5.35 -4.93
N MET A 21 -4.41 -5.67 -5.77
CA MET A 21 -4.75 -7.03 -6.17
C MET A 21 -4.85 -7.10 -7.69
N HIS A 22 -3.96 -7.88 -8.30
CA HIS A 22 -3.89 -7.98 -9.76
C HIS A 22 -5.20 -8.54 -10.33
N TYR A 23 -5.74 -7.87 -11.36
CA TYR A 23 -7.05 -8.13 -11.99
C TYR A 23 -8.28 -8.00 -11.05
N VAL A 24 -8.14 -7.45 -9.86
CA VAL A 24 -9.25 -7.23 -8.91
C VAL A 24 -9.33 -5.75 -8.47
N GLY A 25 -8.18 -5.13 -8.19
CA GLY A 25 -8.09 -3.75 -7.71
C GLY A 25 -8.34 -2.73 -8.82
N PHE A 26 -9.60 -2.58 -9.25
CA PHE A 26 -10.07 -1.56 -10.17
C PHE A 26 -10.73 -0.39 -9.42
N ALA A 27 -11.12 0.65 -10.16
CA ALA A 27 -11.77 1.84 -9.62
C ALA A 27 -13.01 1.50 -8.78
N GLU A 28 -13.80 0.50 -9.19
CA GLU A 28 -14.99 0.06 -8.46
C GLU A 28 -14.66 -0.46 -7.06
N MET A 29 -13.64 -1.28 -6.95
CA MET A 29 -13.21 -1.81 -5.65
C MET A 29 -12.59 -0.69 -4.79
N ALA A 30 -11.68 0.08 -5.36
CA ALA A 30 -10.99 1.15 -4.65
C ALA A 30 -11.98 2.21 -4.13
N SER A 31 -12.93 2.65 -4.97
CA SER A 31 -13.95 3.62 -4.58
C SER A 31 -14.92 3.07 -3.55
N ALA A 32 -15.33 1.80 -3.64
CA ALA A 32 -16.21 1.18 -2.66
C ALA A 32 -15.57 1.14 -1.26
N VAL A 33 -14.28 0.78 -1.17
CA VAL A 33 -13.53 0.78 0.08
C VAL A 33 -13.32 2.21 0.60
N ALA A 34 -12.98 3.16 -0.27
CA ALA A 34 -12.82 4.56 0.09
C ALA A 34 -14.13 5.15 0.65
N ASN A 35 -15.27 4.90 -0.01
CA ASN A 35 -16.60 5.34 0.43
C ASN A 35 -17.02 4.69 1.76
N ALA A 36 -16.51 3.50 2.08
CA ALA A 36 -16.70 2.84 3.37
C ALA A 36 -15.73 3.34 4.47
N GLY A 37 -14.87 4.32 4.17
CA GLY A 37 -13.95 4.95 5.12
C GLY A 37 -12.58 4.29 5.27
N GLY A 38 -12.26 3.28 4.46
CA GLY A 38 -10.93 2.69 4.35
C GLY A 38 -10.09 3.35 3.26
N LEU A 39 -8.89 2.82 2.99
CA LEU A 39 -8.07 3.18 1.85
C LEU A 39 -8.21 2.12 0.75
N GLY A 40 -8.91 2.45 -0.32
CA GLY A 40 -8.95 1.60 -1.52
C GLY A 40 -7.77 1.88 -2.43
N ILE A 41 -7.25 0.84 -3.09
CA ILE A 41 -6.05 0.96 -3.94
C ILE A 41 -6.33 0.34 -5.32
N ILE A 42 -6.16 1.17 -6.36
CA ILE A 42 -6.15 0.72 -7.75
C ILE A 42 -4.84 -0.02 -8.03
N THR A 43 -4.91 -1.19 -8.65
CA THR A 43 -3.70 -1.93 -9.07
C THR A 43 -3.21 -1.40 -10.41
N GLY A 44 -2.11 -0.63 -10.37
CA GLY A 44 -1.60 0.10 -11.54
C GLY A 44 -1.24 -0.83 -12.70
N LEU A 45 -0.49 -1.91 -12.45
CA LEU A 45 -0.04 -2.81 -13.51
C LEU A 45 -1.12 -3.79 -14.04
N THR A 46 -2.33 -3.76 -13.50
CA THR A 46 -3.49 -4.38 -14.15
C THR A 46 -3.88 -3.59 -15.39
N GLN A 47 -3.64 -2.31 -15.39
CA GLN A 47 -3.78 -1.42 -16.55
C GLN A 47 -2.60 -1.66 -17.49
N LYS A 48 -2.88 -1.90 -18.78
CA LYS A 48 -1.85 -2.32 -19.75
C LYS A 48 -0.87 -1.21 -20.10
N THR A 49 -1.29 0.03 -19.98
CA THR A 49 -0.51 1.22 -20.32
C THR A 49 -0.71 2.31 -19.28
N PRO A 50 0.23 3.30 -19.19
CA PRO A 50 0.03 4.51 -18.38
C PRO A 50 -1.27 5.25 -18.70
N ASP A 51 -1.66 5.32 -19.99
CA ASP A 51 -2.91 5.96 -20.42
C ASP A 51 -4.15 5.22 -19.91
N ASP A 52 -4.12 3.89 -19.86
CA ASP A 52 -5.20 3.11 -19.27
C ASP A 52 -5.29 3.32 -17.77
N LEU A 53 -4.14 3.44 -17.08
CA LEU A 53 -4.13 3.82 -15.66
C LEU A 53 -4.71 5.22 -15.45
N ALA A 54 -4.37 6.19 -16.29
CA ALA A 54 -4.94 7.53 -16.20
C ALA A 54 -6.48 7.52 -16.33
N LYS A 55 -7.03 6.72 -17.24
CA LYS A 55 -8.48 6.54 -17.38
C LYS A 55 -9.10 5.89 -16.12
N GLU A 56 -8.43 4.88 -15.58
CA GLU A 56 -8.91 4.18 -14.37
C GLU A 56 -8.90 5.09 -13.14
N ILE A 57 -7.88 5.96 -13.01
CA ILE A 57 -7.81 6.99 -11.96
C ILE A 57 -8.96 7.99 -12.14
N ALA A 58 -9.18 8.50 -13.36
CA ALA A 58 -10.27 9.43 -13.67
C ALA A 58 -11.63 8.82 -13.29
N LYS A 59 -11.87 7.56 -13.69
CA LYS A 59 -13.07 6.81 -13.32
C LYS A 59 -13.24 6.70 -11.80
N CYS A 60 -12.18 6.44 -11.05
CA CYS A 60 -12.25 6.37 -9.60
C CYS A 60 -12.65 7.72 -8.99
N HIS A 61 -12.14 8.83 -9.51
CA HIS A 61 -12.54 10.18 -9.10
C HIS A 61 -14.02 10.50 -9.37
N GLU A 62 -14.63 9.89 -10.40
CA GLU A 62 -16.07 10.01 -10.65
C GLU A 62 -16.91 9.22 -9.62
N MET A 63 -16.32 8.21 -8.97
CA MET A 63 -17.01 7.28 -8.06
C MET A 63 -16.83 7.63 -6.60
N THR A 64 -15.83 8.45 -6.24
CA THR A 64 -15.53 8.84 -4.86
C THR A 64 -14.82 10.20 -4.78
N ASP A 65 -15.14 10.97 -3.74
CA ASP A 65 -14.41 12.16 -3.32
C ASP A 65 -13.42 11.86 -2.17
N LYS A 66 -13.36 10.61 -1.73
CA LYS A 66 -12.49 10.15 -0.64
C LYS A 66 -11.08 9.80 -1.14
N PRO A 67 -10.08 9.81 -0.23
CA PRO A 67 -8.73 9.38 -0.58
C PRO A 67 -8.70 7.93 -1.09
N PHE A 68 -7.98 7.70 -2.17
CA PHE A 68 -7.61 6.37 -2.67
C PHE A 68 -6.15 6.37 -3.14
N GLY A 69 -5.58 5.20 -3.32
CA GLY A 69 -4.20 5.04 -3.75
C GLY A 69 -4.06 4.25 -5.05
N VAL A 70 -2.83 4.17 -5.53
CA VAL A 70 -2.44 3.31 -6.66
C VAL A 70 -1.29 2.40 -6.24
N ASN A 71 -1.38 1.12 -6.59
CA ASN A 71 -0.30 0.16 -6.38
C ASN A 71 0.63 0.10 -7.59
N LEU A 72 1.93 0.09 -7.33
CA LEU A 72 2.98 -0.23 -8.30
C LEU A 72 3.86 -1.35 -7.75
N THR A 73 3.84 -2.49 -8.43
CA THR A 73 4.63 -3.67 -8.05
C THR A 73 5.86 -3.79 -8.93
N PHE A 74 7.04 -3.70 -8.35
CA PHE A 74 8.33 -3.80 -9.04
C PHE A 74 8.83 -5.24 -9.03
N LEU A 75 8.35 -6.04 -9.97
CA LEU A 75 8.80 -7.43 -10.14
C LEU A 75 9.64 -7.58 -11.42
N PRO A 76 10.63 -8.47 -11.43
CA PRO A 76 11.34 -8.80 -12.65
C PRO A 76 10.39 -9.49 -13.63
N GLY A 77 10.39 -9.03 -14.87
CA GLY A 77 9.58 -9.59 -15.96
C GLY A 77 10.39 -9.67 -17.25
N PHE A 78 9.83 -10.33 -18.27
CA PHE A 78 10.43 -10.39 -19.61
C PHE A 78 10.51 -9.01 -20.28
N GLN A 79 9.57 -8.13 -19.94
CA GLN A 79 9.56 -6.71 -20.33
C GLN A 79 9.35 -5.89 -19.07
N GLU A 80 10.19 -4.90 -18.85
CA GLU A 80 10.02 -3.96 -17.77
C GLU A 80 8.88 -3.00 -18.12
N PRO A 81 7.89 -2.84 -17.21
CA PRO A 81 6.83 -1.85 -17.42
C PRO A 81 7.41 -0.43 -17.49
N ASP A 82 6.71 0.46 -18.20
CA ASP A 82 7.04 1.89 -18.23
C ASP A 82 6.71 2.57 -16.89
N TYR A 83 7.46 2.23 -15.83
CA TYR A 83 7.24 2.80 -14.49
C TYR A 83 7.26 4.33 -14.47
N PRO A 84 8.16 5.04 -15.18
CA PRO A 84 8.10 6.50 -15.26
C PRO A 84 6.77 7.00 -15.83
N GLY A 85 6.24 6.36 -16.89
CA GLY A 85 4.94 6.69 -17.45
C GLY A 85 3.79 6.45 -16.48
N TYR A 86 3.80 5.33 -15.74
CA TYR A 86 2.80 5.04 -14.70
C TYR A 86 2.87 6.07 -13.56
N ILE A 87 4.08 6.45 -13.10
CA ILE A 87 4.26 7.48 -12.07
C ILE A 87 3.73 8.83 -12.57
N LYS A 88 4.02 9.18 -13.81
CA LYS A 88 3.48 10.40 -14.43
C LYS A 88 1.96 10.40 -14.42
N ALA A 89 1.32 9.31 -14.85
CA ALA A 89 -0.14 9.17 -14.84
C ALA A 89 -0.73 9.32 -13.42
N ILE A 90 -0.08 8.78 -12.41
CA ILE A 90 -0.46 8.91 -10.99
C ILE A 90 -0.39 10.37 -10.54
N VAL A 91 0.72 11.06 -10.84
CA VAL A 91 0.95 12.47 -10.46
C VAL A 91 -0.06 13.39 -11.15
N GLU A 92 -0.22 13.25 -12.47
CA GLU A 92 -1.14 14.06 -13.28
C GLU A 92 -2.61 13.76 -12.92
N GLY A 93 -2.92 12.51 -12.55
CA GLY A 93 -4.23 12.12 -12.04
C GLY A 93 -4.54 12.60 -10.62
N GLY A 94 -3.61 13.30 -9.95
CA GLY A 94 -3.83 13.92 -8.63
C GLY A 94 -3.84 12.94 -7.46
N VAL A 95 -3.46 11.67 -7.66
CA VAL A 95 -3.37 10.66 -6.59
C VAL A 95 -2.26 11.05 -5.62
N LYS A 96 -2.53 10.91 -4.30
CA LYS A 96 -1.61 11.32 -3.24
C LYS A 96 -1.01 10.17 -2.44
N ILE A 97 -1.42 8.94 -2.74
CA ILE A 97 -0.99 7.75 -2.00
C ILE A 97 -0.57 6.68 -3.01
N VAL A 98 0.64 6.17 -2.87
CA VAL A 98 1.16 5.06 -3.68
C VAL A 98 1.58 3.92 -2.76
N GLU A 99 1.02 2.75 -3.00
CA GLU A 99 1.51 1.50 -2.45
C GLU A 99 2.54 0.91 -3.41
N THR A 100 3.72 0.57 -2.90
CA THR A 100 4.73 -0.12 -3.69
C THR A 100 4.99 -1.52 -3.16
N ALA A 101 5.32 -2.46 -4.03
CA ALA A 101 5.59 -3.85 -3.65
C ALA A 101 6.73 -4.43 -4.52
N GLY A 102 7.26 -5.58 -4.12
CA GLY A 102 8.34 -6.27 -4.80
C GLY A 102 9.70 -5.66 -4.51
N ARG A 103 10.45 -5.25 -5.54
CA ARG A 103 11.76 -4.61 -5.35
C ARG A 103 11.64 -3.24 -4.70
N SER A 104 12.75 -2.78 -4.12
CA SER A 104 12.86 -1.44 -3.51
C SER A 104 12.40 -0.33 -4.47
N PRO A 105 11.54 0.59 -4.04
CA PRO A 105 11.12 1.75 -4.84
C PRO A 105 12.16 2.87 -4.90
N GLU A 106 13.36 2.67 -4.36
CA GLU A 106 14.39 3.69 -4.14
C GLU A 106 14.65 4.57 -5.37
N ALA A 107 14.70 3.97 -6.57
CA ALA A 107 14.93 4.69 -7.82
C ALA A 107 13.83 5.70 -8.17
N TYR A 108 12.60 5.48 -7.69
CA TYR A 108 11.43 6.29 -8.01
C TYR A 108 10.99 7.22 -6.85
N MET A 109 11.64 7.08 -5.69
CA MET A 109 11.32 7.92 -4.52
C MET A 109 11.47 9.42 -4.79
N PRO A 110 12.49 9.91 -5.53
CA PRO A 110 12.60 11.34 -5.83
C PRO A 110 11.37 11.88 -6.56
N ASP A 111 10.84 11.17 -7.55
CA ASP A 111 9.69 11.60 -8.34
C ASP A 111 8.40 11.57 -7.50
N LEU A 112 8.18 10.48 -6.77
CA LEU A 112 7.02 10.32 -5.89
C LEU A 112 7.00 11.38 -4.77
N LYS A 113 8.11 11.56 -4.08
CA LYS A 113 8.22 12.54 -2.99
C LYS A 113 8.21 13.98 -3.49
N GLY A 114 8.82 14.23 -4.65
CA GLY A 114 8.78 15.55 -5.32
C GLY A 114 7.36 15.98 -5.70
N ALA A 115 6.47 15.05 -6.00
CA ALA A 115 5.05 15.27 -6.23
C ALA A 115 4.19 15.33 -4.95
N GLY A 116 4.80 15.21 -3.77
CA GLY A 116 4.11 15.21 -2.47
C GLY A 116 3.30 13.94 -2.19
N ILE A 117 3.63 12.83 -2.87
CA ILE A 117 2.96 11.54 -2.69
C ILE A 117 3.45 10.87 -1.40
N LYS A 118 2.51 10.29 -0.66
CA LYS A 118 2.78 9.39 0.46
C LYS A 118 3.00 7.97 -0.06
N VAL A 119 4.13 7.38 0.34
CA VAL A 119 4.52 6.04 -0.12
C VAL A 119 4.44 5.05 1.02
N ILE A 120 3.65 3.99 0.83
CA ILE A 120 3.64 2.80 1.68
C ILE A 120 4.28 1.64 0.92
N HIS A 121 5.28 0.98 1.49
CA HIS A 121 5.97 -0.13 0.84
C HIS A 121 5.69 -1.46 1.52
N LYS A 122 5.35 -2.49 0.73
CA LYS A 122 5.13 -3.86 1.23
C LYS A 122 6.44 -4.55 1.49
N CYS A 123 6.60 -5.06 2.71
CA CYS A 123 7.82 -5.71 3.20
C CYS A 123 7.50 -7.01 3.92
N THR A 124 8.22 -8.07 3.61
CA THR A 124 8.03 -9.40 4.21
C THR A 124 9.00 -9.69 5.36
N SER A 125 9.84 -8.73 5.75
CA SER A 125 10.76 -8.83 6.87
C SER A 125 11.05 -7.47 7.50
N VAL A 126 11.43 -7.49 8.77
CA VAL A 126 11.86 -6.26 9.50
C VAL A 126 13.05 -5.60 8.80
N ARG A 127 14.00 -6.37 8.30
CA ARG A 127 15.16 -5.84 7.55
C ARG A 127 14.73 -5.04 6.32
N HIS A 128 13.75 -5.52 5.56
CA HIS A 128 13.22 -4.80 4.39
C HIS A 128 12.42 -3.57 4.82
N SER A 129 11.68 -3.65 5.93
CA SER A 129 10.93 -2.53 6.50
C SER A 129 11.85 -1.39 6.94
N LEU A 130 12.96 -1.70 7.62
CA LEU A 130 13.99 -0.71 7.99
C LEU A 130 14.66 -0.08 6.75
N LYS A 131 14.87 -0.87 5.68
CA LYS A 131 15.36 -0.31 4.41
C LYS A 131 14.36 0.63 3.79
N ALA A 132 13.07 0.28 3.77
CA ALA A 132 12.00 1.14 3.26
C ALA A 132 11.92 2.46 4.05
N GLU A 133 12.01 2.42 5.37
CA GLU A 133 12.12 3.61 6.22
C GLU A 133 13.32 4.47 5.84
N LYS A 134 14.49 3.86 5.70
CA LYS A 134 15.75 4.56 5.38
C LYS A 134 15.70 5.29 4.03
N ILE A 135 15.01 4.74 3.04
CA ILE A 135 14.88 5.37 1.71
C ILE A 135 13.76 6.40 1.64
N GLY A 136 13.04 6.66 2.75
CA GLY A 136 12.06 7.73 2.89
C GLY A 136 10.62 7.33 2.59
N CYS A 137 10.25 6.05 2.67
CA CYS A 137 8.84 5.65 2.69
C CYS A 137 8.14 6.25 3.91
N ASP A 138 6.88 6.64 3.76
CA ASP A 138 6.09 7.25 4.85
C ASP A 138 5.50 6.20 5.79
N ALA A 139 5.26 4.99 5.27
CA ALA A 139 4.77 3.84 6.02
C ALA A 139 5.24 2.54 5.37
N VAL A 140 5.10 1.43 6.08
CA VAL A 140 5.29 0.08 5.53
C VAL A 140 4.06 -0.80 5.77
N SER A 141 3.80 -1.71 4.84
CA SER A 141 2.92 -2.86 5.03
C SER A 141 3.79 -4.05 5.37
N VAL A 142 3.63 -4.58 6.58
CA VAL A 142 4.42 -5.71 7.08
C VAL A 142 3.64 -6.98 6.78
N ASP A 143 4.11 -7.72 5.79
CA ASP A 143 3.42 -8.87 5.23
C ASP A 143 3.97 -10.17 5.85
N GLY A 144 3.19 -10.79 6.75
CA GLY A 144 3.47 -12.14 7.24
C GLY A 144 3.30 -13.20 6.15
N PHE A 145 3.79 -14.42 6.38
CA PHE A 145 3.67 -15.49 5.40
C PHE A 145 2.21 -15.90 5.11
N GLU A 146 1.26 -15.51 5.96
CA GLU A 146 -0.18 -15.70 5.79
C GLU A 146 -0.78 -14.82 4.69
N CYS A 147 0.01 -13.91 4.08
CA CYS A 147 -0.48 -13.01 3.05
C CYS A 147 -0.90 -13.77 1.79
N GLY A 148 -1.92 -13.25 1.10
CA GLY A 148 -2.32 -13.75 -0.22
C GLY A 148 -1.34 -13.26 -1.31
N GLY A 149 -1.18 -14.04 -2.37
CA GLY A 149 -0.35 -13.70 -3.52
C GLY A 149 1.09 -14.15 -3.38
N HIS A 150 2.04 -13.23 -3.29
CA HIS A 150 3.46 -13.52 -3.19
C HIS A 150 3.95 -13.38 -1.75
N PRO A 151 4.08 -14.48 -0.98
CA PRO A 151 4.68 -14.43 0.35
C PRO A 151 6.17 -14.09 0.25
N GLY A 152 6.77 -13.71 1.37
CA GLY A 152 8.21 -13.54 1.48
C GLY A 152 8.97 -14.85 1.36
N GLU A 153 10.29 -14.76 1.26
CA GLU A 153 11.18 -15.93 1.23
C GLU A 153 11.24 -16.65 2.59
N ASP A 154 10.95 -15.91 3.68
CA ASP A 154 10.96 -16.43 5.04
C ASP A 154 9.52 -16.73 5.49
N ASP A 155 9.29 -17.93 6.05
CA ASP A 155 7.99 -18.36 6.59
C ASP A 155 7.74 -17.75 7.98
N ILE A 156 7.77 -16.42 8.09
CA ILE A 156 7.60 -15.72 9.38
C ILE A 156 6.14 -15.32 9.56
N PRO A 157 5.43 -15.85 10.57
CA PRO A 157 4.05 -15.47 10.84
C PRO A 157 3.95 -14.08 11.49
N ASN A 158 2.81 -13.43 11.28
CA ASN A 158 2.53 -12.11 11.84
C ASN A 158 2.64 -12.04 13.37
N MET A 159 2.34 -13.11 14.08
CA MET A 159 2.50 -13.18 15.54
C MET A 159 3.94 -12.93 16.02
N ILE A 160 4.93 -13.18 15.17
CA ILE A 160 6.36 -12.92 15.46
C ILE A 160 6.80 -11.62 14.79
N LEU A 161 6.39 -11.42 13.54
CA LEU A 161 6.88 -10.34 12.70
C LEU A 161 6.40 -8.95 13.18
N LEU A 162 5.11 -8.81 13.55
CA LEU A 162 4.55 -7.51 13.93
C LEU A 162 5.12 -6.93 15.23
N PRO A 163 5.20 -7.69 16.35
CA PRO A 163 5.83 -7.17 17.57
C PRO A 163 7.28 -6.76 17.33
N ARG A 164 8.02 -7.53 16.51
CA ARG A 164 9.40 -7.20 16.18
C ARG A 164 9.50 -5.95 15.31
N ALA A 165 8.60 -5.76 14.37
CA ALA A 165 8.51 -4.54 13.57
C ALA A 165 8.20 -3.32 14.44
N ALA A 166 7.30 -3.47 15.43
CA ALA A 166 6.96 -2.40 16.38
C ALA A 166 8.12 -1.94 17.26
N GLU A 167 9.06 -2.85 17.59
CA GLU A 167 10.27 -2.52 18.37
C GLU A 167 11.31 -1.75 17.56
N GLU A 168 11.36 -1.96 16.23
CA GLU A 168 12.47 -1.49 15.38
C GLU A 168 12.10 -0.27 14.53
N LEU A 169 10.83 -0.15 14.11
CA LEU A 169 10.39 0.90 13.18
C LEU A 169 10.01 2.19 13.91
N SER A 170 10.40 3.33 13.34
CA SER A 170 9.95 4.65 13.81
C SER A 170 8.81 5.23 12.95
N ILE A 171 8.63 4.75 11.72
CA ILE A 171 7.49 5.09 10.87
C ILE A 171 6.29 4.16 11.15
N PRO A 172 5.04 4.61 10.87
CA PRO A 172 3.88 3.76 11.04
C PRO A 172 3.90 2.54 10.11
N PHE A 173 3.27 1.46 10.58
CA PHE A 173 3.12 0.27 9.75
C PHE A 173 1.73 -0.36 9.89
N VAL A 174 1.31 -1.06 8.85
CA VAL A 174 0.09 -1.88 8.83
C VAL A 174 0.44 -3.37 8.78
N ALA A 175 -0.39 -4.18 9.43
CA ALA A 175 -0.28 -5.62 9.38
C ALA A 175 -0.95 -6.16 8.09
N SER A 176 -0.27 -7.01 7.36
CA SER A 176 -0.78 -7.65 6.15
C SER A 176 -0.62 -9.18 6.22
N GLY A 177 -1.63 -9.89 5.71
CA GLY A 177 -1.68 -11.35 5.75
C GLY A 177 -2.57 -11.88 6.87
N GLY A 178 -3.61 -12.62 6.48
CA GLY A 178 -4.55 -13.27 7.39
C GLY A 178 -5.55 -12.34 8.11
N MET A 179 -5.63 -11.07 7.73
CA MET A 179 -6.47 -10.05 8.37
C MET A 179 -7.82 -9.94 7.67
N GLY A 180 -8.84 -10.64 8.19
CA GLY A 180 -10.17 -10.72 7.55
C GLY A 180 -11.34 -10.22 8.40
N ASN A 181 -11.12 -9.82 9.65
CA ASN A 181 -12.20 -9.38 10.54
C ASN A 181 -11.72 -8.42 11.64
N GLY A 182 -12.68 -7.88 12.41
CA GLY A 182 -12.40 -6.91 13.47
C GLY A 182 -11.60 -7.47 14.65
N GLN A 183 -11.66 -8.77 14.94
CA GLN A 183 -10.84 -9.39 15.98
C GLN A 183 -9.36 -9.42 15.57
N GLN A 184 -9.08 -9.68 14.30
CA GLN A 184 -7.74 -9.66 13.75
C GLN A 184 -7.19 -8.22 13.65
N LEU A 185 -8.03 -7.24 13.32
CA LEU A 185 -7.66 -5.83 13.42
C LEU A 185 -7.26 -5.47 14.85
N ALA A 186 -8.08 -5.86 15.85
CA ALA A 186 -7.75 -5.61 17.26
C ALA A 186 -6.45 -6.27 17.69
N ALA A 187 -6.19 -7.51 17.22
CA ALA A 187 -4.94 -8.22 17.47
C ALA A 187 -3.75 -7.49 16.83
N ALA A 188 -3.86 -7.05 15.58
CA ALA A 188 -2.81 -6.30 14.88
C ALA A 188 -2.47 -4.99 15.62
N LEU A 189 -3.49 -4.22 16.03
CA LEU A 189 -3.30 -3.00 16.81
C LEU A 189 -2.63 -3.29 18.16
N SER A 190 -2.99 -4.38 18.84
CA SER A 190 -2.37 -4.81 20.09
C SER A 190 -0.91 -5.21 19.93
N MET A 191 -0.49 -5.66 18.75
CA MET A 191 0.88 -5.98 18.40
C MET A 191 1.69 -4.77 17.89
N GLY A 192 1.11 -3.57 17.94
CA GLY A 192 1.80 -2.33 17.60
C GLY A 192 1.59 -1.82 16.18
N ALA A 193 0.81 -2.50 15.35
CA ALA A 193 0.44 -2.00 14.02
C ALA A 193 -0.51 -0.79 14.12
N ASP A 194 -0.47 0.09 13.14
CA ASP A 194 -1.35 1.26 13.02
C ASP A 194 -2.59 0.98 12.16
N GLY A 195 -2.76 -0.26 11.67
CA GLY A 195 -3.89 -0.70 10.84
C GLY A 195 -3.64 -2.07 10.22
N ILE A 196 -4.50 -2.44 9.27
CA ILE A 196 -4.40 -3.68 8.49
C ILE A 196 -4.46 -3.41 6.99
N ASN A 197 -3.86 -4.32 6.23
CA ASN A 197 -3.89 -4.29 4.77
C ASN A 197 -4.32 -5.68 4.24
#